data_9b6d10fd25ca09b4c25868a99dc6818d
#
_entry.id   9b6d10fd25ca09b4c25868a99dc6818d
#
_cell.length_a   1.000
_cell.length_b   1.000
_cell.length_c   1.000
_cell.angle_alpha   90.00
_cell.angle_beta   90.00
_cell.angle_gamma   90.00
#
_symmetry.space_group_name_H-M   'P 1'
#
loop_
_entity.id
_entity.type
_entity.pdbx_description
1 polymer ?
#
loop_
_entity_poly.entity_id
_entity_poly.type
_entity_poly.pdbx_seq_one_letter_code
_entity_poly.pdbx_strand_id
1 'polypeptide(L)'
;MTQIKASDQRLHDLVALVKDLQARVKRLELQIGMRGVTFSTQATSVSGTSFEVAAWSVFPRSGSSLAVDVTVGGVLEVQLAVDGVAIGTKTSTAAGTITVSGFLAASWKFGDRKRVEVRARRTSGSGAVSVTVLGAWHR
;
A
#
# COMPACT_ATOMS: atom_id res chain seq x y z
N MET A 1 -41.95 3.17 38.92
CA MET A 1 -42.25 2.47 37.64
C MET A 1 -41.81 3.26 36.41
N THR A 2 -42.17 4.53 36.31
CA THR A 2 -41.75 5.39 35.16
C THR A 2 -40.26 5.64 35.08
N GLN A 3 -39.54 5.71 36.21
CA GLN A 3 -38.08 5.87 36.23
C GLN A 3 -37.31 4.67 35.69
N ILE A 4 -37.79 3.45 35.96
CA ILE A 4 -37.18 2.21 35.45
C ILE A 4 -37.32 2.13 33.96
N LYS A 5 -38.49 2.43 33.40
CA LYS A 5 -38.75 2.46 31.98
C LYS A 5 -37.88 3.50 31.23
N ALA A 6 -37.70 4.70 31.81
CA ALA A 6 -36.87 5.73 31.28
C ALA A 6 -35.37 5.33 31.26
N SER A 7 -34.88 4.65 32.30
CA SER A 7 -33.52 4.14 32.39
C SER A 7 -33.27 3.03 31.33
N ASP A 8 -34.22 2.11 31.17
CA ASP A 8 -34.13 1.05 30.19
C ASP A 8 -34.14 1.62 28.74
N GLN A 9 -34.95 2.63 28.49
CA GLN A 9 -35.01 3.31 27.20
C GLN A 9 -33.68 4.00 26.88
N ARG A 10 -33.08 4.71 27.87
CA ARG A 10 -31.77 5.37 27.71
C ARG A 10 -30.66 4.36 27.41
N LEU A 11 -30.65 3.24 28.12
CA LEU A 11 -29.70 2.16 27.89
C LEU A 11 -29.85 1.58 26.48
N HIS A 12 -31.09 1.37 26.05
CA HIS A 12 -31.40 0.87 24.72
C HIS A 12 -30.93 1.82 23.62
N ASP A 13 -31.17 3.12 23.79
CA ASP A 13 -30.73 4.15 22.86
C ASP A 13 -29.19 4.23 22.81
N LEU A 14 -28.49 4.09 23.94
CA LEU A 14 -27.03 4.08 24.02
C LEU A 14 -26.47 2.87 23.28
N VAL A 15 -27.02 1.68 23.45
CA VAL A 15 -26.61 0.46 22.76
C VAL A 15 -26.77 0.62 21.24
N ALA A 16 -27.89 1.19 20.79
CA ALA A 16 -28.12 1.45 19.37
C ALA A 16 -27.08 2.44 18.80
N LEU A 17 -26.75 3.50 19.54
CA LEU A 17 -25.73 4.46 19.14
C LEU A 17 -24.34 3.84 19.05
N VAL A 18 -23.96 3.01 20.03
CA VAL A 18 -22.66 2.30 20.02
C VAL A 18 -22.56 1.39 18.80
N LYS A 19 -23.60 0.64 18.49
CA LYS A 19 -23.62 -0.23 17.28
C LYS A 19 -23.48 0.56 15.99
N ASP A 20 -24.14 1.72 15.88
CA ASP A 20 -24.03 2.60 14.71
C ASP A 20 -22.61 3.15 14.57
N LEU A 21 -21.99 3.61 15.66
CA LEU A 21 -20.61 4.09 15.66
C LEU A 21 -19.63 2.99 15.28
N GLN A 22 -19.79 1.78 15.78
CA GLN A 22 -18.96 0.63 15.41
C GLN A 22 -19.05 0.33 13.90
N ALA A 23 -20.25 0.38 13.33
CA ALA A 23 -20.43 0.17 11.89
C ALA A 23 -19.77 1.28 11.05
N ARG A 24 -19.83 2.53 11.50
CA ARG A 24 -19.15 3.66 10.83
C ARG A 24 -17.65 3.56 10.91
N VAL A 25 -17.10 3.20 12.06
CA VAL A 25 -15.66 2.99 12.25
C VAL A 25 -15.16 1.89 11.32
N LYS A 26 -15.87 0.76 11.26
CA LYS A 26 -15.51 -0.35 10.38
C LYS A 26 -15.50 0.06 8.90
N ARG A 27 -16.46 0.87 8.45
CA ARG A 27 -16.49 1.40 7.08
C ARG A 27 -15.30 2.33 6.81
N LEU A 28 -14.95 3.20 7.75
CA LEU A 28 -13.80 4.08 7.64
C LEU A 28 -12.48 3.31 7.59
N GLU A 29 -12.34 2.27 8.41
CA GLU A 29 -11.16 1.40 8.38
C GLU A 29 -11.00 0.71 7.02
N LEU A 30 -12.09 0.21 6.44
CA LEU A 30 -12.07 -0.39 5.11
C LEU A 30 -11.68 0.64 4.02
N GLN A 31 -12.20 1.85 4.10
CA GLN A 31 -11.86 2.92 3.16
C GLN A 31 -10.38 3.31 3.26
N ILE A 32 -9.87 3.44 4.46
CA ILE A 32 -8.45 3.74 4.70
C ILE A 32 -7.56 2.61 4.16
N GLY A 33 -7.94 1.35 4.42
CA GLY A 33 -7.19 0.19 3.97
C GLY A 33 -7.16 -0.02 2.45
N MET A 34 -8.02 0.67 1.70
CA MET A 34 -8.06 0.62 0.25
C MET A 34 -7.66 1.94 -0.41
N ARG A 35 -7.07 2.84 0.36
CA ARG A 35 -6.70 4.17 -0.14
C ARG A 35 -5.56 4.08 -1.14
N GLY A 36 -5.74 4.71 -2.30
CA GLY A 36 -4.72 4.88 -3.32
C GLY A 36 -3.59 5.79 -2.86
N VAL A 37 -2.41 5.56 -3.39
CA VAL A 37 -1.19 6.34 -3.13
C VAL A 37 -0.62 6.81 -4.45
N THR A 38 -0.03 8.00 -4.47
CA THR A 38 0.50 8.60 -5.68
C THR A 38 2.00 8.34 -5.82
N PHE A 39 2.39 7.75 -6.94
CA PHE A 39 3.77 7.65 -7.41
C PHE A 39 3.92 8.38 -8.75
N SER A 40 5.16 8.66 -9.12
CA SER A 40 5.44 9.13 -10.48
C SER A 40 5.07 8.06 -11.50
N THR A 41 4.32 8.44 -12.53
CA THR A 41 3.93 7.56 -13.64
C THR A 41 4.90 7.61 -14.82
N GLN A 42 6.01 8.33 -14.68
CA GLN A 42 7.05 8.36 -15.72
C GLN A 42 7.80 7.03 -15.80
N ALA A 43 8.05 6.60 -17.04
CA ALA A 43 8.87 5.43 -17.27
C ALA A 43 10.33 5.71 -16.89
N THR A 44 10.94 4.75 -16.20
CA THR A 44 12.35 4.79 -15.81
C THR A 44 13.08 3.63 -16.48
N SER A 45 14.28 3.86 -16.99
CA SER A 45 15.10 2.82 -17.59
C SER A 45 16.04 2.23 -16.53
N VAL A 46 16.05 0.90 -16.43
CA VAL A 46 16.89 0.14 -15.52
C VAL A 46 17.83 -0.74 -16.34
N SER A 47 19.13 -0.59 -16.16
CA SER A 47 20.15 -1.35 -16.87
C SER A 47 21.08 -2.14 -15.96
N GLY A 48 21.13 -1.83 -14.70
CA GLY A 48 22.02 -2.45 -13.71
C GLY A 48 21.50 -3.79 -13.17
N THR A 49 22.43 -4.59 -12.66
CA THR A 49 22.14 -5.84 -11.97
C THR A 49 21.97 -5.65 -10.45
N SER A 50 22.20 -4.45 -9.96
CA SER A 50 21.89 -4.03 -8.60
C SER A 50 20.59 -3.22 -8.60
N PHE A 51 19.83 -3.29 -7.50
CA PHE A 51 18.58 -2.54 -7.40
C PHE A 51 18.80 -1.02 -7.55
N GLU A 52 18.03 -0.43 -8.45
CA GLU A 52 17.99 1.00 -8.70
C GLU A 52 16.59 1.52 -8.35
N VAL A 53 16.49 2.76 -7.86
CA VAL A 53 15.20 3.38 -7.58
C VAL A 53 14.53 3.76 -8.90
N ALA A 54 13.41 3.12 -9.22
CA ALA A 54 12.62 3.44 -10.40
C ALA A 54 11.57 4.53 -10.12
N ALA A 55 10.98 4.51 -8.93
CA ALA A 55 10.03 5.53 -8.47
C ALA A 55 10.04 5.59 -6.95
N TRP A 56 9.66 6.73 -6.40
CA TRP A 56 9.53 6.89 -4.96
C TRP A 56 8.42 7.88 -4.61
N SER A 57 7.91 7.76 -3.41
CA SER A 57 6.93 8.69 -2.86
C SER A 57 7.03 8.71 -1.34
N VAL A 58 6.55 9.78 -0.74
CA VAL A 58 6.47 9.92 0.72
C VAL A 58 5.00 10.07 1.09
N PHE A 59 4.49 9.16 1.89
CA PHE A 59 3.09 9.20 2.31
C PHE A 59 2.91 8.56 3.70
N PRO A 60 1.79 8.90 4.38
CA PRO A 60 1.48 8.29 5.67
C PRO A 60 0.95 6.86 5.49
N ARG A 61 1.21 6.03 6.49
CA ARG A 61 0.61 4.70 6.55
C ARG A 61 -0.90 4.80 6.70
N SER A 62 -1.64 4.06 5.88
CA SER A 62 -3.10 3.98 5.94
C SER A 62 -3.65 2.55 5.83
N GLY A 63 -2.81 1.55 5.97
CA GLY A 63 -3.20 0.14 5.91
C GLY A 63 -2.16 -0.79 6.51
N SER A 64 -2.37 -2.10 6.40
CA SER A 64 -1.46 -3.14 6.91
C SER A 64 -0.48 -3.63 5.87
N SER A 65 -0.81 -3.46 4.59
CA SER A 65 0.02 -3.85 3.46
C SER A 65 -0.02 -2.78 2.38
N LEU A 66 0.94 -2.84 1.48
CA LEU A 66 1.01 -1.97 0.32
C LEU A 66 1.17 -2.83 -0.93
N ALA A 67 0.44 -2.51 -1.97
CA ALA A 67 0.54 -3.14 -3.27
C ALA A 67 0.79 -2.09 -4.34
N VAL A 68 1.62 -2.42 -5.31
CA VAL A 68 2.01 -1.53 -6.41
C VAL A 68 1.93 -2.29 -7.72
N ASP A 69 1.19 -1.76 -8.68
CA ASP A 69 1.16 -2.25 -10.05
C ASP A 69 2.24 -1.56 -10.86
N VAL A 70 3.04 -2.36 -11.54
CA VAL A 70 4.19 -1.91 -12.30
C VAL A 70 4.15 -2.54 -13.70
N THR A 71 4.27 -1.72 -14.72
CA THR A 71 4.51 -2.20 -16.10
C THR A 71 6.01 -2.27 -16.34
N VAL A 72 6.47 -3.42 -16.78
CA VAL A 72 7.88 -3.69 -17.08
C VAL A 72 8.07 -4.02 -18.56
N GLY A 73 9.16 -3.57 -19.13
CA GLY A 73 9.48 -3.81 -20.55
C GLY A 73 10.22 -5.11 -20.83
N GLY A 74 10.48 -5.94 -19.83
CA GLY A 74 11.22 -7.20 -20.01
C GLY A 74 11.47 -7.92 -18.68
N VAL A 75 12.55 -8.69 -18.64
CA VAL A 75 12.92 -9.52 -17.49
C VAL A 75 13.60 -8.66 -16.42
N LEU A 76 12.92 -8.50 -15.31
CA LEU A 76 13.36 -7.70 -14.16
C LEU A 76 12.97 -8.36 -12.84
N GLU A 77 13.64 -7.96 -11.78
CA GLU A 77 13.19 -8.16 -10.41
C GLU A 77 12.81 -6.80 -9.85
N VAL A 78 11.57 -6.67 -9.38
CA VAL A 78 11.03 -5.43 -8.81
C VAL A 78 10.86 -5.61 -7.32
N GLN A 79 11.34 -4.65 -6.54
CA GLN A 79 11.32 -4.65 -5.09
C GLN A 79 10.59 -3.42 -4.56
N LEU A 80 9.76 -3.64 -3.56
CA LEU A 80 9.12 -2.57 -2.79
C LEU A 80 9.89 -2.40 -1.49
N ALA A 81 10.32 -1.18 -1.19
CA ALA A 81 11.11 -0.87 0.00
C ALA A 81 10.54 0.35 0.74
N VAL A 82 10.57 0.30 2.07
CA VAL A 82 10.14 1.38 2.96
C VAL A 82 11.35 1.82 3.77
N ASP A 83 11.73 3.10 3.68
CA ASP A 83 12.94 3.65 4.30
C ASP A 83 14.19 2.78 4.07
N GLY A 84 14.34 2.26 2.87
CA GLY A 84 15.46 1.42 2.50
C GLY A 84 15.33 -0.05 2.86
N VAL A 85 14.26 -0.47 3.54
CA VAL A 85 14.03 -1.87 3.93
C VAL A 85 13.04 -2.52 2.97
N ALA A 86 13.46 -3.60 2.32
CA ALA A 86 12.60 -4.36 1.41
C ALA A 86 11.43 -5.01 2.15
N ILE A 87 10.22 -4.86 1.60
CA ILE A 87 9.01 -5.49 2.14
C ILE A 87 8.38 -6.50 1.17
N GLY A 88 8.74 -6.47 -0.09
CA GLY A 88 8.25 -7.41 -1.08
C GLY A 88 9.06 -7.36 -2.37
N THR A 89 9.10 -8.47 -3.08
CA THR A 89 9.84 -8.62 -4.33
C THR A 89 9.03 -9.47 -5.30
N LYS A 90 9.07 -9.10 -6.57
CA LYS A 90 8.42 -9.84 -7.64
C LYS A 90 9.34 -9.89 -8.86
N THR A 91 9.50 -11.07 -9.43
CA THR A 91 10.27 -11.27 -10.67
C THR A 91 9.34 -11.25 -11.87
N SER A 92 9.71 -10.49 -12.88
CA SER A 92 9.06 -10.50 -14.20
C SER A 92 9.84 -11.41 -15.14
N THR A 93 9.17 -12.27 -15.86
CA THR A 93 9.76 -13.16 -16.88
C THR A 93 9.57 -12.67 -18.30
N ALA A 94 8.76 -11.66 -18.50
CA ALA A 94 8.47 -11.05 -19.82
C ALA A 94 7.94 -9.63 -19.61
N ALA A 95 7.84 -8.88 -20.72
CA ALA A 95 7.17 -7.60 -20.70
C ALA A 95 5.69 -7.76 -20.29
N GLY A 96 5.18 -6.84 -19.50
CA GLY A 96 3.80 -6.87 -19.01
C GLY A 96 3.63 -6.13 -17.69
N THR A 97 2.50 -6.34 -17.05
CA THR A 97 2.15 -5.73 -15.76
C THR A 97 2.26 -6.76 -14.64
N ILE A 98 2.93 -6.39 -13.57
CA ILE A 98 3.07 -7.20 -12.36
C ILE A 98 2.64 -6.40 -11.14
N THR A 99 2.19 -7.09 -10.10
CA THR A 99 1.87 -6.49 -8.81
C THR A 99 2.91 -6.90 -7.78
N VAL A 100 3.53 -5.92 -7.15
CA VAL A 100 4.46 -6.14 -6.03
C VAL A 100 3.77 -5.71 -4.75
N SER A 101 3.78 -6.55 -3.74
CA SER A 101 3.13 -6.25 -2.48
C SER A 101 3.97 -6.70 -1.28
N GLY A 102 3.72 -6.10 -0.14
CA GLY A 102 4.37 -6.46 1.11
C GLY A 102 3.61 -5.94 2.32
N PHE A 103 3.84 -6.59 3.46
CA PHE A 103 3.29 -6.16 4.74
C PHE A 103 4.13 -5.04 5.33
N LEU A 104 3.45 -4.05 5.90
CA LEU A 104 4.09 -2.93 6.55
C LEU A 104 4.52 -3.30 7.97
N ALA A 105 5.71 -2.85 8.37
CA ALA A 105 6.21 -3.09 9.72
C ALA A 105 5.33 -2.42 10.78
N ALA A 106 5.15 -3.09 11.92
CA ALA A 106 4.38 -2.54 13.05
C ALA A 106 5.00 -1.25 13.60
N SER A 107 6.29 -1.05 13.43
CA SER A 107 7.00 0.17 13.81
C SER A 107 6.63 1.40 13.00
N TRP A 108 6.09 1.22 11.80
CA TRP A 108 5.54 2.32 11.03
C TRP A 108 4.12 2.61 11.52
N LYS A 109 3.98 3.66 12.31
CA LYS A 109 2.69 4.03 12.91
C LYS A 109 1.77 4.69 11.88
N PHE A 110 0.47 4.52 12.05
CA PHE A 110 -0.53 5.20 11.22
C PHE A 110 -0.35 6.71 11.34
N GLY A 111 -0.37 7.39 10.20
CA GLY A 111 -0.16 8.83 10.11
C GLY A 111 1.30 9.27 9.97
N ASP A 112 2.26 8.45 10.36
CA ASP A 112 3.68 8.74 10.15
C ASP A 112 4.04 8.60 8.67
N ARG A 113 4.76 9.57 8.15
CA ARG A 113 5.19 9.60 6.75
C ARG A 113 6.53 8.91 6.60
N LYS A 114 6.62 8.02 5.63
CA LYS A 114 7.88 7.35 5.27
C LYS A 114 8.08 7.37 3.76
N ARG A 115 9.32 7.29 3.34
CA ARG A 115 9.68 7.16 1.94
C ARG A 115 9.51 5.72 1.50
N VAL A 116 8.71 5.53 0.46
CA VAL A 116 8.52 4.24 -0.19
C VAL A 116 9.14 4.30 -1.57
N GLU A 117 9.92 3.29 -1.89
CA GLU A 117 10.63 3.19 -3.15
C GLU A 117 10.20 1.93 -3.89
N VAL A 118 9.98 2.07 -5.19
CA VAL A 118 9.91 0.96 -6.14
C VAL A 118 11.27 0.84 -6.78
N ARG A 119 11.96 -0.26 -6.51
CA ARG A 119 13.29 -0.54 -7.02
C ARG A 119 13.23 -1.65 -8.04
N ALA A 120 14.13 -1.62 -8.97
CA ALA A 120 14.22 -2.67 -9.97
C ALA A 120 15.68 -2.97 -10.32
N ARG A 121 15.92 -4.21 -10.75
CA ARG A 121 17.20 -4.62 -11.30
C ARG A 121 16.99 -5.59 -12.44
N ARG A 122 17.92 -5.59 -13.37
CA ARG A 122 17.93 -6.56 -14.45
C ARG A 122 18.48 -7.91 -13.93
N THR A 123 17.80 -8.99 -14.26
CA THR A 123 18.20 -10.34 -13.85
C THR A 123 18.83 -11.13 -14.99
N SER A 124 18.61 -10.71 -16.24
CA SER A 124 19.18 -11.35 -17.41
C SER A 124 19.24 -10.40 -18.61
N GLY A 125 19.96 -10.78 -19.65
CA GLY A 125 20.08 -10.02 -20.87
C GLY A 125 21.02 -8.80 -20.75
N SER A 126 20.98 -7.93 -21.75
CA SER A 126 21.74 -6.68 -21.83
C SER A 126 20.84 -5.54 -22.29
N GLY A 127 21.23 -4.32 -21.94
CA GLY A 127 20.48 -3.13 -22.28
C GLY A 127 19.52 -2.68 -21.19
N ALA A 128 18.84 -1.57 -21.41
CA ALA A 128 17.91 -0.96 -20.49
C ALA A 128 16.51 -1.58 -20.62
N VAL A 129 15.84 -1.76 -19.49
CA VAL A 129 14.45 -2.23 -19.42
C VAL A 129 13.61 -1.16 -18.74
N SER A 130 12.46 -0.84 -19.33
CA SER A 130 11.57 0.19 -18.80
C SER A 130 10.76 -0.32 -17.62
N VAL A 131 10.53 0.56 -16.63
CA VAL A 131 9.69 0.34 -15.47
C VAL A 131 8.78 1.54 -15.28
N THR A 132 7.49 1.32 -15.18
CA THR A 132 6.50 2.38 -14.97
C THR A 132 5.54 1.95 -13.87
N VAL A 133 5.39 2.78 -12.85
CA VAL A 133 4.38 2.56 -11.81
C VAL A 133 3.02 3.02 -12.32
N LEU A 134 2.05 2.12 -12.36
CA LEU A 134 0.69 2.40 -12.79
C LEU A 134 -0.19 2.87 -11.63
N GLY A 135 -0.02 2.31 -10.47
CA GLY A 135 -0.80 2.65 -9.30
C GLY A 135 -0.33 1.92 -8.06
N ALA A 136 -0.70 2.45 -6.91
CA ALA A 136 -0.38 1.87 -5.62
C ALA A 136 -1.55 2.05 -4.66
N TRP A 137 -1.72 1.12 -3.73
CA TRP A 137 -2.79 1.20 -2.74
C TRP A 137 -2.42 0.46 -1.45
N HIS A 138 -2.94 0.96 -0.35
CA HIS A 138 -2.91 0.27 0.93
C HIS A 138 -4.08 -0.72 1.06
N ARG A 139 -3.83 -1.75 1.85
CA ARG A 139 -4.86 -2.67 2.34
C ARG A 139 -4.82 -2.82 3.84
#